data_bc642843fbcff819f41ad3bb432afafa
#
_entry.id   bc642843fbcff819f41ad3bb432afafa
#
_cell.length_a   1.000
_cell.length_b   1.000
_cell.length_c   1.000
_cell.angle_alpha   90.00
_cell.angle_beta   90.00
_cell.angle_gamma   90.00
#
_symmetry.space_group_name_H-M   'P 1'
#
loop_
_entity.id
_entity.type
_entity.pdbx_description
1 polymer ?
#
loop_
_entity_poly.entity_id
_entity_poly.type
_entity_poly.pdbx_seq_one_letter_code
_entity_poly.pdbx_strand_id
1 'polypeptide(L)'
;MKYFLAVILTIGLLFTVSYAAEKLELKNQKDKESYSLGYRFGDSLKAQHLELNLNAYTSGIKDSLAKKNPLLSQEEISKIISEIQARAMAARQKELKEMAEKNMALGKAFMEENGKKEGVKTLPSGLQYKVLAEGSGRTPKETDEVMAHYKGTLIDGQEFDNSYTRGTPLTFRPDRIMPGWKEIIPLMKEGSKWQVFIPPQLAYGEQGVGPIPPGSTLIFEIELLAIK
;
A
#
# COMPACT_ATOMS: atom_id res chain seq x y z
N MET A 1 46.85 30.18 74.52
CA MET A 1 46.95 29.61 73.17
C MET A 1 45.78 28.66 72.97
N LYS A 2 44.72 29.08 72.26
CA LYS A 2 43.62 28.27 71.91
C LYS A 2 43.26 28.61 70.45
N TYR A 3 43.56 27.71 69.50
CA TYR A 3 43.23 27.88 68.07
C TYR A 3 41.79 27.51 67.87
N PHE A 4 41.00 28.47 67.41
CA PHE A 4 39.63 28.21 66.87
C PHE A 4 39.75 27.88 65.38
N LEU A 5 39.43 26.67 65.05
CA LEU A 5 39.34 26.25 63.67
C LEU A 5 37.92 26.56 63.16
N ALA A 6 37.81 27.51 62.27
CA ALA A 6 36.51 27.80 61.59
C ALA A 6 36.37 26.88 60.39
N VAL A 7 35.39 25.95 60.45
CA VAL A 7 35.00 25.13 59.33
C VAL A 7 33.98 25.92 58.49
N ILE A 8 34.42 26.37 57.32
CA ILE A 8 33.47 26.96 56.31
C ILE A 8 32.81 25.84 55.58
N LEU A 9 31.50 25.62 55.87
CA LEU A 9 30.62 24.69 55.15
C LEU A 9 30.12 25.40 53.90
N THR A 10 30.71 25.17 52.72
CA THR A 10 30.20 25.63 51.45
C THR A 10 29.09 24.69 51.01
N ILE A 11 27.83 25.14 51.17
CA ILE A 11 26.64 24.48 50.62
C ILE A 11 26.64 24.78 49.12
N GLY A 12 27.13 23.79 48.35
CA GLY A 12 26.95 23.82 46.89
C GLY A 12 25.47 23.58 46.51
N LEU A 13 24.78 24.63 46.16
CA LEU A 13 23.44 24.53 45.56
C LEU A 13 23.58 23.95 44.15
N LEU A 14 23.36 22.63 44.01
CA LEU A 14 23.19 22.00 42.72
C LEU A 14 21.84 22.42 42.17
N PHE A 15 21.82 23.44 41.33
CA PHE A 15 20.66 23.74 40.49
C PHE A 15 20.56 22.64 39.42
N THR A 16 19.79 21.62 39.68
CA THR A 16 19.29 20.72 38.61
C THR A 16 18.26 21.49 37.81
N VAL A 17 18.66 22.06 36.68
CA VAL A 17 17.74 22.58 35.69
C VAL A 17 17.03 21.37 35.07
N SER A 18 15.91 21.01 35.67
CA SER A 18 14.96 20.07 35.02
C SER A 18 14.35 20.80 33.81
N TYR A 19 14.84 20.47 32.61
CA TYR A 19 14.15 20.83 31.38
C TYR A 19 12.88 19.98 31.32
N ALA A 20 11.84 20.39 32.03
CA ALA A 20 10.51 19.92 31.76
C ALA A 20 10.16 20.45 30.35
N ALA A 21 10.02 19.55 29.38
CA ALA A 21 9.55 19.91 28.06
C ALA A 21 8.17 20.59 28.26
N GLU A 22 8.10 21.89 28.02
CA GLU A 22 6.89 22.68 28.15
C GLU A 22 5.87 22.08 27.19
N LYS A 23 4.75 21.57 27.73
CA LYS A 23 3.70 20.93 26.93
C LYS A 23 3.14 21.97 25.98
N LEU A 24 3.35 21.78 24.67
CA LEU A 24 2.86 22.67 23.65
C LEU A 24 1.33 22.74 23.70
N GLU A 25 0.78 23.95 23.94
CA GLU A 25 -0.64 24.20 23.87
C GLU A 25 -1.01 24.88 22.53
N LEU A 26 -1.98 24.32 21.81
CA LEU A 26 -2.46 24.87 20.55
C LEU A 26 -3.59 25.87 20.86
N LYS A 27 -3.24 27.14 21.04
CA LYS A 27 -4.13 28.19 21.57
C LYS A 27 -5.09 28.78 20.52
N ASN A 28 -4.74 28.71 19.26
CA ASN A 28 -5.52 29.32 18.18
C ASN A 28 -5.53 28.44 16.92
N GLN A 29 -6.28 28.85 15.91
CA GLN A 29 -6.43 28.10 14.67
C GLN A 29 -5.09 27.95 13.92
N LYS A 30 -4.25 28.99 13.89
CA LYS A 30 -2.94 28.96 13.25
C LYS A 30 -2.01 27.95 13.89
N ASP A 31 -2.04 27.81 15.23
CA ASP A 31 -1.24 26.80 15.93
C ASP A 31 -1.68 25.39 15.55
N LYS A 32 -3.00 25.16 15.47
CA LYS A 32 -3.58 23.86 15.06
C LYS A 32 -3.22 23.50 13.62
N GLU A 33 -3.31 24.44 12.71
CA GLU A 33 -2.92 24.27 11.29
C GLU A 33 -1.43 23.93 11.16
N SER A 34 -0.57 24.70 11.83
CA SER A 34 0.88 24.50 11.83
C SER A 34 1.26 23.13 12.39
N TYR A 35 0.67 22.73 13.51
CA TYR A 35 0.90 21.42 14.11
C TYR A 35 0.41 20.30 13.18
N SER A 36 -0.76 20.46 12.59
CA SER A 36 -1.34 19.45 11.68
C SER A 36 -0.47 19.23 10.45
N LEU A 37 0.05 20.32 9.86
CA LEU A 37 1.00 20.22 8.73
C LEU A 37 2.29 19.50 9.15
N GLY A 38 2.87 19.86 10.30
CA GLY A 38 4.07 19.22 10.83
C GLY A 38 3.85 17.73 11.10
N TYR A 39 2.71 17.37 11.72
CA TYR A 39 2.36 15.98 12.01
C TYR A 39 2.22 15.14 10.73
N ARG A 40 1.44 15.63 9.76
CA ARG A 40 1.27 14.96 8.46
C ARG A 40 2.58 14.79 7.71
N PHE A 41 3.46 15.80 7.79
CA PHE A 41 4.77 15.71 7.19
C PHE A 41 5.66 14.67 7.88
N GLY A 42 5.61 14.63 9.22
CA GLY A 42 6.29 13.61 10.01
C GLY A 42 5.87 12.19 9.65
N ASP A 43 4.56 11.93 9.47
CA ASP A 43 4.04 10.65 8.98
C ASP A 43 4.61 10.30 7.60
N SER A 44 4.70 11.27 6.69
CA SER A 44 5.27 11.06 5.36
C SER A 44 6.76 10.70 5.42
N LEU A 45 7.53 11.35 6.28
CA LEU A 45 8.96 11.04 6.49
C LEU A 45 9.17 9.63 7.06
N LYS A 46 8.32 9.25 8.02
CA LYS A 46 8.33 7.91 8.61
C LYS A 46 8.01 6.84 7.56
N ALA A 47 7.01 7.08 6.72
CA ALA A 47 6.63 6.17 5.63
C ALA A 47 7.74 6.00 4.58
N GLN A 48 8.63 6.98 4.45
CA GLN A 48 9.79 6.94 3.56
C GLN A 48 11.06 6.41 4.26
N HIS A 49 10.97 5.95 5.51
CA HIS A 49 12.10 5.50 6.33
C HIS A 49 13.25 6.52 6.43
N LEU A 50 12.90 7.83 6.46
CA LEU A 50 13.87 8.91 6.56
C LEU A 50 14.14 9.26 8.03
N GLU A 51 15.37 9.04 8.46
CA GLU A 51 15.88 9.51 9.75
C GLU A 51 16.38 10.95 9.60
N LEU A 52 15.81 11.85 10.40
CA LEU A 52 16.15 13.27 10.35
C LEU A 52 16.70 13.78 11.68
N ASN A 53 17.70 14.65 11.59
CA ASN A 53 18.03 15.54 12.69
C ASN A 53 17.00 16.68 12.72
N LEU A 54 16.05 16.62 13.68
CA LEU A 54 14.95 17.57 13.78
C LEU A 54 15.43 19.02 13.99
N ASN A 55 16.57 19.23 14.69
CA ASN A 55 17.13 20.58 14.89
C ASN A 55 17.62 21.17 13.56
N ALA A 56 18.39 20.41 12.79
CA ALA A 56 18.84 20.85 11.47
C ALA A 56 17.66 21.08 10.51
N TYR A 57 16.69 20.16 10.51
CA TYR A 57 15.49 20.25 9.68
C TYR A 57 14.67 21.51 10.00
N THR A 58 14.35 21.75 11.28
CA THR A 58 13.59 22.94 11.68
C THR A 58 14.37 24.23 11.47
N SER A 59 15.71 24.21 11.57
CA SER A 59 16.56 25.37 11.23
C SER A 59 16.47 25.71 9.75
N GLY A 60 16.55 24.71 8.88
CA GLY A 60 16.37 24.91 7.44
C GLY A 60 15.03 25.54 7.07
N ILE A 61 13.93 25.07 7.72
CA ILE A 61 12.62 25.69 7.55
C ILE A 61 12.61 27.16 8.00
N LYS A 62 13.15 27.45 9.19
CA LYS A 62 13.21 28.82 9.73
C LYS A 62 14.02 29.74 8.83
N ASP A 63 15.16 29.31 8.35
CA ASP A 63 16.04 30.11 7.49
C ASP A 63 15.37 30.40 6.13
N SER A 64 14.71 29.39 5.54
CA SER A 64 13.95 29.55 4.30
C SER A 64 12.80 30.55 4.45
N LEU A 65 11.98 30.43 5.50
CA LEU A 65 10.87 31.36 5.77
C LEU A 65 11.35 32.78 6.07
N ALA A 66 12.53 32.93 6.68
CA ALA A 66 13.15 34.21 6.95
C ALA A 66 13.92 34.78 5.76
N LYS A 67 13.89 34.11 4.59
CA LYS A 67 14.63 34.52 3.37
C LYS A 67 16.13 34.70 3.60
N LYS A 68 16.73 33.94 4.50
CA LYS A 68 18.16 33.90 4.70
C LYS A 68 18.86 33.07 3.63
N ASN A 69 20.14 33.35 3.39
CA ASN A 69 20.95 32.49 2.57
C ASN A 69 21.08 31.10 3.20
N PRO A 70 20.95 30.00 2.44
CA PRO A 70 21.14 28.66 2.96
C PRO A 70 22.59 28.46 3.42
N LEU A 71 22.78 27.56 4.40
CA LEU A 71 24.11 27.16 4.89
C LEU A 71 24.89 26.28 3.89
N LEU A 72 24.19 25.70 2.94
CA LEU A 72 24.72 24.86 1.86
C LEU A 72 24.50 25.56 0.52
N SER A 73 25.39 25.33 -0.43
CA SER A 73 25.19 25.79 -1.81
C SER A 73 23.96 25.11 -2.45
N GLN A 74 23.40 25.74 -3.46
CA GLN A 74 22.27 25.18 -4.19
C GLN A 74 22.62 23.83 -4.85
N GLU A 75 23.86 23.68 -5.29
CA GLU A 75 24.37 22.43 -5.85
C GLU A 75 24.42 21.31 -4.81
N GLU A 76 24.96 21.59 -3.62
CA GLU A 76 25.00 20.64 -2.50
C GLU A 76 23.59 20.22 -2.07
N ILE A 77 22.67 21.17 -1.93
CA ILE A 77 21.25 20.89 -1.61
C ILE A 77 20.66 19.95 -2.66
N SER A 78 20.81 20.26 -3.94
CA SER A 78 20.26 19.47 -5.04
C SER A 78 20.82 18.05 -5.05
N LYS A 79 22.13 17.91 -4.85
CA LYS A 79 22.81 16.61 -4.76
C LYS A 79 22.28 15.78 -3.60
N ILE A 80 22.21 16.36 -2.39
CA ILE A 80 21.72 15.68 -1.18
C ILE A 80 20.26 15.23 -1.36
N ILE A 81 19.39 16.10 -1.91
CA ILE A 81 17.99 15.74 -2.17
C ILE A 81 17.90 14.58 -3.17
N SER A 82 18.68 14.61 -4.25
CA SER A 82 18.74 13.52 -5.23
C SER A 82 19.18 12.19 -4.58
N GLU A 83 20.19 12.22 -3.72
CA GLU A 83 20.65 11.03 -2.99
C GLU A 83 19.59 10.48 -2.02
N ILE A 84 18.87 11.36 -1.33
CA ILE A 84 17.75 10.97 -0.46
C ILE A 84 16.65 10.29 -1.28
N GLN A 85 16.27 10.88 -2.40
CA GLN A 85 15.24 10.33 -3.29
C GLN A 85 15.67 8.95 -3.84
N ALA A 86 16.91 8.81 -4.28
CA ALA A 86 17.44 7.54 -4.77
C ALA A 86 17.39 6.43 -3.70
N ARG A 87 17.79 6.76 -2.46
CA ARG A 87 17.72 5.82 -1.34
C ARG A 87 16.28 5.44 -0.99
N ALA A 88 15.37 6.40 -0.95
CA ALA A 88 13.95 6.14 -0.68
C ALA A 88 13.31 5.26 -1.77
N MET A 89 13.63 5.50 -3.05
CA MET A 89 13.17 4.67 -4.15
C MET A 89 13.72 3.24 -4.06
N ALA A 90 15.02 3.09 -3.78
CA ALA A 90 15.63 1.77 -3.63
C ALA A 90 15.04 0.98 -2.45
N ALA A 91 14.82 1.63 -1.31
CA ALA A 91 14.17 1.04 -0.14
C ALA A 91 12.73 0.58 -0.48
N ARG A 92 11.96 1.45 -1.14
CA ARG A 92 10.59 1.13 -1.57
C ARG A 92 10.54 -0.03 -2.55
N GLN A 93 11.46 -0.05 -3.53
CA GLN A 93 11.53 -1.16 -4.50
C GLN A 93 11.87 -2.49 -3.83
N LYS A 94 12.79 -2.47 -2.86
CA LYS A 94 13.13 -3.65 -2.06
C LYS A 94 11.92 -4.17 -1.29
N GLU A 95 11.20 -3.29 -0.59
CA GLU A 95 9.98 -3.62 0.16
C GLU A 95 8.89 -4.24 -0.74
N LEU A 96 8.64 -3.63 -1.92
CA LEU A 96 7.67 -4.15 -2.88
C LEU A 96 8.07 -5.54 -3.41
N LYS A 97 9.37 -5.75 -3.66
CA LYS A 97 9.88 -7.05 -4.11
C LYS A 97 9.72 -8.12 -3.02
N GLU A 98 10.09 -7.83 -1.78
CA GLU A 98 9.93 -8.75 -0.64
C GLU A 98 8.45 -9.09 -0.41
N MET A 99 7.57 -8.10 -0.55
CA MET A 99 6.12 -8.31 -0.48
C MET A 99 5.61 -9.19 -1.62
N ALA A 100 6.07 -8.95 -2.86
CA ALA A 100 5.70 -9.77 -4.02
C ALA A 100 6.15 -11.23 -3.83
N GLU A 101 7.39 -11.47 -3.42
CA GLU A 101 7.93 -12.80 -3.17
C GLU A 101 7.11 -13.54 -2.09
N LYS A 102 6.80 -12.87 -0.99
CA LYS A 102 5.94 -13.42 0.08
C LYS A 102 4.55 -13.76 -0.43
N ASN A 103 3.90 -12.83 -1.14
CA ASN A 103 2.54 -13.05 -1.65
C ASN A 103 2.49 -14.14 -2.71
N MET A 104 3.49 -14.22 -3.59
CA MET A 104 3.60 -15.31 -4.57
C MET A 104 3.76 -16.67 -3.89
N ALA A 105 4.56 -16.77 -2.82
CA ALA A 105 4.72 -18.02 -2.07
C ALA A 105 3.40 -18.44 -1.39
N LEU A 106 2.70 -17.50 -0.75
CA LEU A 106 1.38 -17.74 -0.15
C LEU A 106 0.34 -18.11 -1.21
N GLY A 107 0.33 -17.40 -2.33
CA GLY A 107 -0.55 -17.68 -3.45
C GLY A 107 -0.32 -19.06 -4.06
N LYS A 108 0.94 -19.46 -4.24
CA LYS A 108 1.29 -20.79 -4.74
C LYS A 108 0.76 -21.89 -3.80
N ALA A 109 1.02 -21.79 -2.52
CA ALA A 109 0.51 -22.74 -1.52
C ALA A 109 -1.03 -22.80 -1.52
N PHE A 110 -1.69 -21.63 -1.59
CA PHE A 110 -3.14 -21.55 -1.71
C PHE A 110 -3.65 -22.27 -2.96
N MET A 111 -3.06 -22.04 -4.14
CA MET A 111 -3.50 -22.64 -5.40
C MET A 111 -3.27 -24.17 -5.40
N GLU A 112 -2.18 -24.66 -4.82
CA GLU A 112 -1.91 -26.10 -4.67
C GLU A 112 -2.98 -26.79 -3.82
N GLU A 113 -3.39 -26.21 -2.70
CA GLU A 113 -4.45 -26.75 -1.86
C GLU A 113 -5.84 -26.56 -2.47
N ASN A 114 -6.08 -25.44 -3.14
CA ASN A 114 -7.36 -25.15 -3.77
C ASN A 114 -7.64 -26.10 -4.95
N GLY A 115 -6.62 -26.46 -5.71
CA GLY A 115 -6.75 -27.39 -6.84
C GLY A 115 -7.16 -28.80 -6.44
N LYS A 116 -7.02 -29.19 -5.15
CA LYS A 116 -7.44 -30.48 -4.61
C LYS A 116 -8.91 -30.51 -4.18
N LYS A 117 -9.56 -29.33 -4.10
CA LYS A 117 -10.94 -29.22 -3.65
C LYS A 117 -11.91 -29.72 -4.70
N GLU A 118 -12.97 -30.36 -4.24
CA GLU A 118 -14.05 -30.86 -5.11
C GLU A 118 -14.66 -29.74 -5.97
N GLY A 119 -14.78 -30.02 -7.26
CA GLY A 119 -15.37 -29.09 -8.24
C GLY A 119 -14.42 -28.00 -8.75
N VAL A 120 -13.18 -27.90 -8.23
CA VAL A 120 -12.17 -27.01 -8.74
C VAL A 120 -11.47 -27.63 -9.94
N LYS A 121 -11.37 -26.87 -11.03
CA LYS A 121 -10.65 -27.24 -12.25
C LYS A 121 -9.47 -26.29 -12.44
N THR A 122 -8.35 -26.85 -12.92
CA THR A 122 -7.10 -26.09 -13.18
C THR A 122 -6.84 -26.07 -14.69
N LEU A 123 -6.62 -24.88 -15.25
CA LEU A 123 -6.23 -24.71 -16.65
C LEU A 123 -4.69 -24.80 -16.80
N PRO A 124 -4.19 -25.07 -18.02
CA PRO A 124 -2.75 -25.16 -18.27
C PRO A 124 -1.96 -23.91 -17.88
N SER A 125 -2.59 -22.74 -17.89
CA SER A 125 -2.03 -21.46 -17.43
C SER A 125 -1.79 -21.38 -15.91
N GLY A 126 -2.38 -22.32 -15.14
CA GLY A 126 -2.43 -22.32 -13.69
C GLY A 126 -3.64 -21.57 -13.11
N LEU A 127 -4.50 -20.96 -13.94
CA LEU A 127 -5.78 -20.42 -13.51
C LEU A 127 -6.67 -21.55 -13.01
N GLN A 128 -7.40 -21.30 -11.91
CA GLN A 128 -8.36 -22.28 -11.39
C GLN A 128 -9.75 -21.68 -11.36
N TYR A 129 -10.78 -22.54 -11.50
CA TYR A 129 -12.16 -22.11 -11.37
C TYR A 129 -13.06 -23.19 -10.79
N LYS A 130 -14.15 -22.75 -10.19
CA LYS A 130 -15.25 -23.60 -9.72
C LYS A 130 -16.56 -23.02 -10.22
N VAL A 131 -17.38 -23.85 -10.85
CA VAL A 131 -18.73 -23.48 -11.27
C VAL A 131 -19.62 -23.44 -10.02
N LEU A 132 -20.22 -22.29 -9.73
CA LEU A 132 -21.16 -22.10 -8.63
C LEU A 132 -22.61 -22.25 -9.13
N ALA A 133 -22.88 -21.75 -10.34
CA ALA A 133 -24.16 -21.93 -11.04
C ALA A 133 -23.89 -22.05 -12.55
N GLU A 134 -24.53 -23.03 -13.18
CA GLU A 134 -24.49 -23.21 -14.63
C GLU A 134 -25.38 -22.20 -15.34
N GLY A 135 -24.90 -21.65 -16.45
CA GLY A 135 -25.67 -20.84 -17.38
C GLY A 135 -26.24 -21.66 -18.49
N SER A 136 -27.31 -21.18 -19.08
CA SER A 136 -28.00 -21.84 -20.22
C SER A 136 -27.81 -21.11 -21.56
N GLY A 137 -27.22 -19.88 -21.53
CA GLY A 137 -27.00 -19.09 -22.72
C GLY A 137 -25.78 -19.52 -23.53
N ARG A 138 -25.44 -18.72 -24.56
CA ARG A 138 -24.23 -18.94 -25.37
C ARG A 138 -22.97 -18.59 -24.62
N THR A 139 -21.82 -19.06 -25.09
CA THR A 139 -20.50 -18.62 -24.61
C THR A 139 -20.02 -17.43 -25.43
N PRO A 140 -19.41 -16.41 -24.80
CA PRO A 140 -18.90 -15.26 -25.53
C PRO A 140 -17.59 -15.60 -26.26
N LYS A 141 -17.35 -14.88 -27.37
CA LYS A 141 -16.02 -14.80 -27.98
C LYS A 141 -15.19 -13.75 -27.25
N GLU A 142 -13.86 -13.81 -27.39
CA GLU A 142 -12.95 -12.81 -26.80
C GLU A 142 -13.28 -11.37 -27.22
N THR A 143 -13.86 -11.19 -28.42
CA THR A 143 -14.20 -9.88 -29.01
C THR A 143 -15.62 -9.41 -28.72
N ASP A 144 -16.46 -10.24 -28.13
CA ASP A 144 -17.82 -9.86 -27.76
C ASP A 144 -17.79 -8.86 -26.60
N GLU A 145 -18.75 -7.95 -26.56
CA GLU A 145 -18.99 -7.12 -25.40
C GLU A 145 -19.87 -7.90 -24.42
N VAL A 146 -19.40 -8.03 -23.18
CA VAL A 146 -20.09 -8.79 -22.13
C VAL A 146 -20.42 -7.90 -20.94
N MET A 147 -21.48 -8.25 -20.22
CA MET A 147 -21.90 -7.61 -19.00
C MET A 147 -21.85 -8.62 -17.86
N ALA A 148 -21.13 -8.28 -16.78
CA ALA A 148 -20.98 -9.16 -15.63
C ALA A 148 -21.05 -8.41 -14.31
N HIS A 149 -21.63 -9.05 -13.31
CA HIS A 149 -21.36 -8.70 -11.92
C HIS A 149 -20.15 -9.49 -11.41
N TYR A 150 -19.41 -8.89 -10.50
CA TYR A 150 -18.27 -9.55 -9.87
C TYR A 150 -17.98 -9.02 -8.48
N LYS A 151 -17.31 -9.86 -7.70
CA LYS A 151 -16.70 -9.53 -6.42
C LYS A 151 -15.26 -10.04 -6.43
N GLY A 152 -14.29 -9.16 -6.19
CA GLY A 152 -12.87 -9.48 -6.13
C GLY A 152 -12.33 -9.43 -4.69
N THR A 153 -11.65 -10.50 -4.28
CA THR A 153 -11.00 -10.60 -2.97
C THR A 153 -9.57 -11.11 -3.10
N LEU A 154 -8.74 -10.78 -2.13
CA LEU A 154 -7.45 -11.43 -1.89
C LEU A 154 -7.65 -12.80 -1.24
N ILE A 155 -6.57 -13.60 -1.13
CA ILE A 155 -6.62 -14.94 -0.52
C ILE A 155 -6.95 -14.93 0.99
N ASP A 156 -6.75 -13.80 1.67
CA ASP A 156 -7.12 -13.58 3.08
C ASP A 156 -8.57 -13.13 3.25
N GLY A 157 -9.32 -12.97 2.16
CA GLY A 157 -10.71 -12.55 2.14
C GLY A 157 -10.92 -11.03 2.06
N GLN A 158 -9.86 -10.21 2.08
CA GLN A 158 -10.00 -8.76 1.92
C GLN A 158 -10.60 -8.45 0.54
N GLU A 159 -11.75 -7.78 0.53
CA GLU A 159 -12.40 -7.29 -0.68
C GLU A 159 -11.66 -6.06 -1.21
N PHE A 160 -11.33 -6.05 -2.50
CA PHE A 160 -10.70 -4.92 -3.16
C PHE A 160 -11.59 -4.27 -4.22
N ASP A 161 -12.56 -5.00 -4.76
CA ASP A 161 -13.53 -4.47 -5.71
C ASP A 161 -14.82 -5.30 -5.72
N ASN A 162 -15.99 -4.63 -5.90
CA ASN A 162 -17.28 -5.28 -5.88
C ASN A 162 -18.32 -4.49 -6.67
N SER A 163 -18.75 -5.01 -7.80
CA SER A 163 -19.76 -4.38 -8.66
C SER A 163 -21.16 -4.38 -8.05
N TYR A 164 -21.46 -5.33 -7.16
CA TYR A 164 -22.75 -5.35 -6.47
C TYR A 164 -22.87 -4.16 -5.50
N THR A 165 -21.80 -3.84 -4.76
CA THR A 165 -21.77 -2.68 -3.86
C THR A 165 -21.89 -1.37 -4.62
N ARG A 166 -21.33 -1.28 -5.84
CA ARG A 166 -21.50 -0.12 -6.72
C ARG A 166 -22.91 -0.02 -7.34
N GLY A 167 -23.69 -1.09 -7.29
CA GLY A 167 -25.03 -1.15 -7.85
C GLY A 167 -25.07 -1.24 -9.39
N THR A 168 -23.94 -1.40 -10.06
CA THR A 168 -23.86 -1.45 -11.53
C THR A 168 -22.91 -2.54 -12.00
N PRO A 169 -23.33 -3.41 -12.95
CA PRO A 169 -22.46 -4.39 -13.57
C PRO A 169 -21.39 -3.71 -14.44
N LEU A 170 -20.29 -4.41 -14.65
CA LEU A 170 -19.23 -4.00 -15.58
C LEU A 170 -19.57 -4.47 -16.97
N THR A 171 -19.48 -3.58 -17.96
CA THR A 171 -19.52 -3.90 -19.38
C THR A 171 -18.11 -3.80 -19.96
N PHE A 172 -17.63 -4.88 -20.59
CA PHE A 172 -16.25 -4.96 -21.08
C PHE A 172 -16.11 -5.98 -22.21
N ARG A 173 -14.95 -5.93 -22.89
CA ARG A 173 -14.53 -6.97 -23.85
C ARG A 173 -13.42 -7.82 -23.22
N PRO A 174 -13.48 -9.17 -23.26
CA PRO A 174 -12.46 -10.05 -22.69
C PRO A 174 -11.05 -9.78 -23.21
N ASP A 175 -10.90 -9.39 -24.49
CA ASP A 175 -9.60 -9.08 -25.08
C ASP A 175 -8.93 -7.78 -24.57
N ARG A 176 -9.65 -6.98 -23.76
CA ARG A 176 -9.19 -5.67 -23.24
C ARG A 176 -9.10 -5.60 -21.72
N ILE A 177 -9.11 -6.74 -21.07
CA ILE A 177 -9.03 -6.83 -19.60
C ILE A 177 -7.83 -7.68 -19.19
N MET A 178 -7.67 -7.93 -17.88
CA MET A 178 -6.55 -8.73 -17.38
C MET A 178 -6.52 -10.15 -18.02
N PRO A 179 -5.31 -10.73 -18.21
CA PRO A 179 -5.16 -12.02 -18.90
C PRO A 179 -6.02 -13.14 -18.34
N GLY A 180 -6.19 -13.24 -17.01
CA GLY A 180 -7.03 -14.26 -16.39
C GLY A 180 -8.50 -14.14 -16.77
N TRP A 181 -9.03 -12.93 -16.90
CA TRP A 181 -10.41 -12.74 -17.37
C TRP A 181 -10.54 -13.00 -18.88
N LYS A 182 -9.55 -12.61 -19.66
CA LYS A 182 -9.49 -12.94 -21.09
C LYS A 182 -9.57 -14.45 -21.31
N GLU A 183 -8.91 -15.24 -20.47
CA GLU A 183 -8.91 -16.70 -20.58
C GLU A 183 -10.22 -17.33 -20.10
N ILE A 184 -10.77 -16.85 -18.97
CA ILE A 184 -11.90 -17.55 -18.33
C ILE A 184 -13.27 -17.17 -18.89
N ILE A 185 -13.49 -15.90 -19.27
CA ILE A 185 -14.80 -15.42 -19.72
C ILE A 185 -15.32 -16.19 -20.95
N PRO A 186 -14.49 -16.52 -21.97
CA PRO A 186 -14.93 -17.31 -23.12
C PRO A 186 -15.30 -18.76 -22.79
N LEU A 187 -15.02 -19.24 -21.58
CA LEU A 187 -15.45 -20.57 -21.12
C LEU A 187 -16.77 -20.55 -20.37
N MET A 188 -17.22 -19.36 -19.93
CA MET A 188 -18.46 -19.17 -19.19
C MET A 188 -19.66 -19.10 -20.14
N LYS A 189 -20.80 -19.67 -19.75
CA LYS A 189 -22.07 -19.44 -20.43
C LYS A 189 -22.78 -18.23 -19.84
N GLU A 190 -23.51 -17.51 -20.67
CA GLU A 190 -24.41 -16.46 -20.20
C GLU A 190 -25.42 -17.03 -19.19
N GLY A 191 -25.59 -16.31 -18.07
CA GLY A 191 -26.37 -16.72 -16.90
C GLY A 191 -25.57 -17.57 -15.88
N SER A 192 -24.29 -17.88 -16.13
CA SER A 192 -23.48 -18.66 -15.19
C SER A 192 -22.83 -17.79 -14.10
N LYS A 193 -22.53 -18.41 -12.95
CA LYS A 193 -21.73 -17.81 -11.87
C LYS A 193 -20.57 -18.73 -11.51
N TRP A 194 -19.36 -18.20 -11.61
CA TRP A 194 -18.14 -18.95 -11.34
C TRP A 194 -17.30 -18.28 -10.28
N GLN A 195 -16.59 -19.08 -9.49
CA GLN A 195 -15.50 -18.62 -8.66
C GLN A 195 -14.19 -18.90 -9.38
N VAL A 196 -13.36 -17.87 -9.55
CA VAL A 196 -12.14 -17.90 -10.36
C VAL A 196 -10.96 -17.50 -9.49
N PHE A 197 -9.89 -18.29 -9.54
CA PHE A 197 -8.67 -18.08 -8.79
C PHE A 197 -7.56 -17.77 -9.78
N ILE A 198 -7.04 -16.55 -9.74
CA ILE A 198 -6.13 -16.03 -10.76
C ILE A 198 -4.76 -15.81 -10.14
N PRO A 199 -3.74 -16.56 -10.58
CA PRO A 199 -2.38 -16.35 -10.09
C PRO A 199 -1.83 -15.00 -10.60
N PRO A 200 -0.83 -14.40 -9.91
CA PRO A 200 -0.39 -13.04 -10.18
C PRO A 200 0.05 -12.77 -11.61
N GLN A 201 0.66 -13.74 -12.31
CA GLN A 201 1.10 -13.58 -13.70
C GLN A 201 -0.07 -13.42 -14.70
N LEU A 202 -1.28 -13.81 -14.33
CA LEU A 202 -2.50 -13.61 -15.11
C LEU A 202 -3.35 -12.45 -14.60
N ALA A 203 -2.87 -11.70 -13.61
CA ALA A 203 -3.51 -10.55 -12.99
C ALA A 203 -2.59 -9.31 -13.07
N TYR A 204 -2.15 -8.80 -11.94
CA TYR A 204 -1.36 -7.55 -11.85
C TYR A 204 0.13 -7.77 -11.55
N GLY A 205 0.62 -9.01 -11.61
CA GLY A 205 2.03 -9.37 -11.50
C GLY A 205 2.70 -8.94 -10.18
N GLU A 206 4.00 -8.70 -10.28
CA GLU A 206 4.84 -8.28 -9.15
C GLU A 206 4.66 -6.82 -8.76
N GLN A 207 3.94 -6.02 -9.55
CA GLN A 207 3.73 -4.60 -9.29
C GLN A 207 2.51 -4.34 -8.41
N GLY A 208 1.47 -5.19 -8.52
CA GLY A 208 0.17 -4.90 -7.95
C GLY A 208 -0.49 -3.68 -8.62
N VAL A 209 -1.66 -3.25 -8.13
CA VAL A 209 -2.32 -2.03 -8.60
C VAL A 209 -3.32 -1.53 -7.54
N GLY A 210 -3.30 -0.24 -7.23
CA GLY A 210 -4.23 0.35 -6.28
C GLY A 210 -4.26 -0.39 -4.93
N PRO A 211 -5.40 -0.96 -4.51
CA PRO A 211 -5.52 -1.70 -3.27
C PRO A 211 -4.96 -3.14 -3.33
N ILE A 212 -4.55 -3.61 -4.52
CA ILE A 212 -4.06 -4.97 -4.73
C ILE A 212 -2.54 -5.00 -4.55
N PRO A 213 -2.02 -5.68 -3.50
CA PRO A 213 -0.58 -5.75 -3.25
C PRO A 213 0.20 -6.47 -4.35
N PRO A 214 1.52 -6.22 -4.46
CA PRO A 214 2.43 -6.94 -5.35
C PRO A 214 2.35 -8.46 -5.18
N GLY A 215 2.38 -9.21 -6.28
CA GLY A 215 2.44 -10.68 -6.25
C GLY A 215 1.17 -11.37 -5.76
N SER A 216 0.03 -10.67 -5.68
CA SER A 216 -1.22 -11.22 -5.15
C SER A 216 -1.90 -12.20 -6.09
N THR A 217 -2.30 -13.35 -5.56
CA THR A 217 -3.31 -14.22 -6.17
C THR A 217 -4.70 -13.65 -5.88
N LEU A 218 -5.54 -13.56 -6.90
CA LEU A 218 -6.87 -12.96 -6.81
C LEU A 218 -7.95 -14.03 -6.85
N ILE A 219 -9.03 -13.80 -6.12
CA ILE A 219 -10.24 -14.61 -6.14
C ILE A 219 -11.37 -13.73 -6.63
N PHE A 220 -12.04 -14.15 -7.69
CA PHE A 220 -13.23 -13.49 -8.19
C PHE A 220 -14.44 -14.42 -8.13
N GLU A 221 -15.56 -13.90 -7.69
CA GLU A 221 -16.86 -14.45 -8.07
C GLU A 221 -17.36 -13.62 -9.27
N ILE A 222 -17.62 -14.28 -10.39
CA ILE A 222 -18.07 -13.63 -11.64
C ILE A 222 -19.42 -14.21 -12.02
N GLU A 223 -20.40 -13.34 -12.24
CA GLU A 223 -21.72 -13.69 -12.77
C GLU A 223 -21.86 -13.03 -14.14
N LEU A 224 -21.86 -13.87 -15.20
CA LEU A 224 -21.98 -13.41 -16.58
C LEU A 224 -23.46 -13.18 -16.91
N LEU A 225 -23.88 -11.92 -17.01
CA LEU A 225 -25.27 -11.54 -17.12
C LEU A 225 -25.77 -11.55 -18.58
N ALA A 226 -24.95 -11.02 -19.49
CA ALA A 226 -25.36 -10.89 -20.90
C ALA A 226 -24.14 -10.79 -21.83
N ILE A 227 -24.38 -11.18 -23.08
CA ILE A 227 -23.47 -11.00 -24.21
C ILE A 227 -24.18 -10.09 -25.21
N LYS A 228 -23.57 -8.92 -25.49
CA LYS A 228 -24.10 -7.91 -26.41
C LYS A 228 -23.66 -8.15 -27.86
#